data_d40169550af2034e1f0043ebc3645907
#
_entry.id   d40169550af2034e1f0043ebc3645907
#
_cell.length_a   1.000
_cell.length_b   1.000
_cell.length_c   1.000
_cell.angle_alpha   90.00
_cell.angle_beta   90.00
_cell.angle_gamma   90.00
#
_symmetry.space_group_name_H-M   'P 1'
#
loop_
_entity.id
_entity.type
_entity.pdbx_description
1 polymer ?
#
loop_
_entity_poly.entity_id
_entity_poly.type
_entity_poly.pdbx_seq_one_letter_code
_entity_poly.pdbx_strand_id
1 'polypeptide(L)'
;MDGMKTPKGTFLPFLNLKGKDYLQVQWRLVWFREEHPQWGIRSTIHTVNDQMCIAKAEIVDDSGRLIADAFKREDKAHFPDYIEKATTGAVGRALALCGYGAQFAPELDEGERIVDAPSTPKAAFPKVHPEPQLRSQNVFPKAAR
;
A
#
# COMPACT_ATOMS: atom_id res chain seq x y z
N MET A 1 24.72 -4.44 -12.34
CA MET A 1 23.43 -3.83 -11.96
C MET A 1 22.35 -4.77 -12.43
N ASP A 2 21.55 -5.24 -11.52
CA ASP A 2 20.45 -6.16 -11.82
C ASP A 2 19.28 -5.40 -12.43
N GLY A 3 18.56 -6.04 -13.33
CA GLY A 3 17.45 -5.40 -14.04
C GLY A 3 16.81 -6.33 -15.06
N MET A 4 15.83 -5.81 -15.77
CA MET A 4 15.17 -6.50 -16.88
C MET A 4 15.28 -5.70 -18.16
N LYS A 5 14.93 -6.31 -19.28
CA LYS A 5 14.81 -5.60 -20.56
C LYS A 5 13.35 -5.59 -20.99
N THR A 6 12.92 -4.48 -21.57
CA THR A 6 11.64 -4.42 -22.26
C THR A 6 11.66 -5.28 -23.52
N PRO A 7 10.52 -5.61 -24.13
CA PRO A 7 10.46 -6.28 -25.43
C PRO A 7 11.23 -5.54 -26.54
N LYS A 8 11.38 -4.22 -26.44
CA LYS A 8 12.18 -3.40 -27.38
C LYS A 8 13.67 -3.33 -27.02
N GLY A 9 14.09 -3.98 -25.93
CA GLY A 9 15.49 -4.10 -25.52
C GLY A 9 15.99 -3.01 -24.57
N THR A 10 15.15 -2.08 -24.13
CA THR A 10 15.54 -1.05 -23.15
C THR A 10 15.79 -1.67 -21.80
N PHE A 11 16.94 -1.39 -21.20
CA PHE A 11 17.32 -1.89 -19.89
C PHE A 11 16.61 -1.08 -18.78
N LEU A 12 15.95 -1.79 -17.87
CA LEU A 12 15.26 -1.23 -16.71
C LEU A 12 15.95 -1.76 -15.44
N PRO A 13 16.63 -0.90 -14.67
CA PRO A 13 17.35 -1.33 -13.48
C PRO A 13 16.39 -1.66 -12.33
N PHE A 14 16.72 -2.67 -11.56
CA PHE A 14 16.06 -2.95 -10.29
C PHE A 14 16.70 -2.15 -9.14
N LEU A 15 15.86 -1.77 -8.21
CA LEU A 15 16.27 -1.35 -6.88
C LEU A 15 16.06 -2.52 -5.93
N ASN A 16 17.13 -2.94 -5.24
CA ASN A 16 16.96 -3.98 -4.22
C ASN A 16 16.45 -3.36 -2.92
N LEU A 17 15.28 -3.82 -2.49
CA LEU A 17 14.66 -3.42 -1.23
C LEU A 17 14.53 -4.65 -0.32
N LYS A 18 15.38 -4.71 0.70
CA LYS A 18 15.35 -5.79 1.71
C LYS A 18 15.40 -7.20 1.09
N GLY A 19 16.23 -7.38 0.05
CA GLY A 19 16.39 -8.66 -0.64
C GLY A 19 15.36 -8.96 -1.73
N LYS A 20 14.42 -8.05 -1.99
CA LYS A 20 13.46 -8.16 -3.08
C LYS A 20 13.80 -7.15 -4.18
N ASP A 21 13.71 -7.58 -5.43
CA ASP A 21 13.86 -6.71 -6.57
C ASP A 21 12.61 -5.86 -6.76
N TYR A 22 12.83 -4.58 -6.93
CA TYR A 22 11.78 -3.58 -7.12
C TYR A 22 12.00 -2.81 -8.41
N LEU A 23 11.01 -2.82 -9.29
CA LEU A 23 11.00 -1.98 -10.49
C LEU A 23 10.28 -0.65 -10.15
N GLN A 24 11.05 0.42 -10.03
CA GLN A 24 10.52 1.74 -9.69
C GLN A 24 9.50 2.23 -10.73
N VAL A 25 8.54 3.04 -10.28
CA VAL A 25 7.45 3.56 -11.13
C VAL A 25 7.96 4.29 -12.37
N GLN A 26 9.06 5.05 -12.25
CA GLN A 26 9.69 5.74 -13.38
C GLN A 26 10.09 4.77 -14.52
N TRP A 27 10.60 3.60 -14.20
CA TRP A 27 11.01 2.60 -15.20
C TRP A 27 9.81 1.88 -15.82
N ARG A 28 8.74 1.67 -15.05
CA ARG A 28 7.47 1.18 -15.59
C ARG A 28 6.84 2.17 -16.54
N LEU A 29 6.98 3.48 -16.27
CA LEU A 29 6.55 4.55 -17.19
C LEU A 29 7.33 4.54 -18.48
N VAL A 30 8.66 4.33 -18.44
CA VAL A 30 9.48 4.18 -19.65
C VAL A 30 8.96 3.02 -20.50
N TRP A 31 8.78 1.85 -19.89
CA TRP A 31 8.26 0.67 -20.59
C TRP A 31 6.86 0.91 -21.16
N PHE A 32 5.96 1.46 -20.36
CA PHE A 32 4.61 1.80 -20.78
C PHE A 32 4.60 2.75 -22.00
N ARG A 33 5.44 3.79 -21.99
CA ARG A 33 5.55 4.75 -23.10
C ARG A 33 6.16 4.16 -24.36
N GLU A 34 7.01 3.18 -24.25
CA GLU A 34 7.52 2.44 -25.40
C GLU A 34 6.44 1.66 -26.13
N GLU A 35 5.52 1.05 -25.40
CA GLU A 35 4.47 0.22 -25.98
C GLU A 35 3.22 1.03 -26.36
N HIS A 36 2.89 2.03 -25.55
CA HIS A 36 1.67 2.83 -25.69
C HIS A 36 1.96 4.34 -25.65
N PRO A 37 2.66 4.89 -26.68
CA PRO A 37 3.03 6.31 -26.67
C PRO A 37 1.81 7.25 -26.71
N GLN A 38 0.64 6.79 -27.21
CA GLN A 38 -0.58 7.57 -27.35
C GLN A 38 -1.58 7.40 -26.20
N TRP A 39 -1.34 6.44 -25.31
CA TRP A 39 -2.23 6.24 -24.17
C TRP A 39 -2.04 7.32 -23.11
N GLY A 40 -3.13 7.65 -22.41
CA GLY A 40 -3.14 8.65 -21.36
C GLY A 40 -2.96 8.04 -19.97
N ILE A 41 -2.32 8.80 -19.09
CA ILE A 41 -2.35 8.57 -17.65
C ILE A 41 -2.95 9.81 -17.01
N ARG A 42 -4.03 9.62 -16.26
CA ARG A 42 -4.67 10.68 -15.48
C ARG A 42 -4.43 10.42 -14.01
N SER A 43 -3.95 11.42 -13.30
CA SER A 43 -3.78 11.35 -11.84
C SER A 43 -4.61 12.46 -11.20
N THR A 44 -5.42 12.09 -10.22
CA THR A 44 -6.31 13.02 -9.51
C THR A 44 -6.20 12.79 -8.00
N ILE A 45 -6.28 13.87 -7.24
CA ILE A 45 -6.44 13.80 -5.79
C ILE A 45 -7.92 13.57 -5.50
N HIS A 46 -8.23 12.43 -4.90
CA HIS A 46 -9.60 12.09 -4.48
C HIS A 46 -9.95 12.74 -3.15
N THR A 47 -9.04 12.67 -2.20
CA THR A 47 -9.21 13.28 -0.87
C THR A 47 -7.85 13.71 -0.35
N VAL A 48 -7.76 14.89 0.22
CA VAL A 48 -6.56 15.39 0.89
C VAL A 48 -6.94 16.25 2.10
N ASN A 49 -6.22 16.05 3.18
CA ASN A 49 -6.25 16.89 4.37
C ASN A 49 -4.85 16.94 4.99
N ASP A 50 -4.70 17.55 6.14
CA ASP A 50 -3.43 17.69 6.85
C ASP A 50 -2.89 16.38 7.44
N GLN A 51 -3.63 15.28 7.34
CA GLN A 51 -3.25 13.97 7.87
C GLN A 51 -3.03 12.92 6.80
N MET A 52 -3.75 12.97 5.68
CA MET A 52 -3.66 11.93 4.66
C MET A 52 -4.05 12.44 3.27
N CYS A 53 -3.61 11.70 2.26
CA CYS A 53 -3.98 11.87 0.87
C CYS A 53 -4.45 10.54 0.28
N ILE A 54 -5.54 10.58 -0.47
CA ILE A 54 -5.98 9.48 -1.35
C ILE A 54 -5.91 10.00 -2.77
N ALA A 55 -5.06 9.40 -3.57
CA ALA A 55 -4.93 9.69 -4.99
C ALA A 55 -5.53 8.57 -5.84
N LYS A 56 -6.03 8.91 -7.01
CA LYS A 56 -6.49 7.98 -8.04
C LYS A 56 -5.64 8.15 -9.29
N ALA A 57 -5.27 7.05 -9.94
CA ALA A 57 -4.67 7.06 -11.26
C ALA A 57 -5.53 6.24 -12.22
N GLU A 58 -5.69 6.71 -13.44
CA GLU A 58 -6.41 6.04 -14.51
C GLU A 58 -5.49 5.94 -15.73
N ILE A 59 -5.49 4.77 -16.37
CA ILE A 59 -4.85 4.54 -17.66
C ILE A 59 -5.94 4.43 -18.71
N VAL A 60 -5.86 5.25 -19.73
CA VAL A 60 -6.81 5.29 -20.83
C VAL A 60 -6.11 5.05 -22.15
N ASP A 61 -6.78 4.38 -23.09
CA ASP A 61 -6.27 4.20 -24.43
C ASP A 61 -6.38 5.48 -25.27
N ASP A 62 -5.98 5.41 -26.53
CA ASP A 62 -6.04 6.53 -27.48
C ASP A 62 -7.47 6.96 -27.83
N SER A 63 -8.47 6.10 -27.61
CA SER A 63 -9.89 6.44 -27.74
C SER A 63 -10.50 7.05 -26.46
N GLY A 64 -9.74 7.08 -25.35
CA GLY A 64 -10.21 7.55 -24.05
C GLY A 64 -10.90 6.47 -23.22
N ARG A 65 -10.89 5.20 -23.66
CA ARG A 65 -11.45 4.10 -22.89
C ARG A 65 -10.57 3.78 -21.69
N LEU A 66 -11.19 3.59 -20.53
CA LEU A 66 -10.48 3.18 -19.31
C LEU A 66 -9.94 1.76 -19.47
N ILE A 67 -8.63 1.60 -19.26
CA ILE A 67 -7.92 0.31 -19.30
C ILE A 67 -7.69 -0.21 -17.88
N ALA A 68 -7.22 0.66 -16.97
CA ALA A 68 -7.01 0.32 -15.57
C ALA A 68 -7.12 1.56 -14.70
N ASP A 69 -7.53 1.36 -13.47
CA ASP A 69 -7.46 2.40 -12.44
C ASP A 69 -7.00 1.83 -11.10
N ALA A 70 -6.48 2.70 -10.27
CA ALA A 70 -6.04 2.33 -8.91
C ALA A 70 -6.09 3.53 -7.98
N PHE A 71 -6.30 3.23 -6.70
CA PHE A 71 -6.19 4.19 -5.61
C PHE A 71 -4.96 3.91 -4.76
N LYS A 72 -4.42 4.96 -4.16
CA LYS A 72 -3.38 4.87 -3.14
C LYS A 72 -3.66 5.90 -2.05
N ARG A 73 -3.65 5.41 -0.79
CA ARG A 73 -3.64 6.26 0.40
C ARG A 73 -2.24 6.33 0.96
N GLU A 74 -1.84 7.53 1.38
CA GLU A 74 -0.67 7.77 2.20
C GLU A 74 -1.00 8.69 3.37
N ASP A 75 -0.41 8.40 4.51
CA ASP A 75 -0.60 9.17 5.74
C ASP A 75 0.65 10.03 6.02
N LYS A 76 0.42 11.30 6.37
CA LYS A 76 1.47 12.26 6.72
C LYS A 76 2.35 11.78 7.87
N ALA A 77 1.78 11.01 8.79
CA ALA A 77 2.53 10.43 9.91
C ALA A 77 3.64 9.46 9.44
N HIS A 78 3.46 8.80 8.28
CA HIS A 78 4.47 7.91 7.71
C HIS A 78 5.42 8.63 6.76
N PHE A 79 4.90 9.61 6.00
CA PHE A 79 5.65 10.34 4.98
C PHE A 79 5.29 11.82 4.97
N PRO A 80 6.24 12.74 5.23
CA PRO A 80 5.99 14.18 5.07
C PRO A 80 5.53 14.56 3.67
N ASP A 81 6.01 13.84 2.64
CA ASP A 81 5.66 13.97 1.22
C ASP A 81 4.50 13.02 0.82
N TYR A 82 3.52 12.90 1.69
CA TYR A 82 2.40 11.94 1.53
C TYR A 82 1.55 12.18 0.28
N ILE A 83 1.44 13.43 -0.18
CA ILE A 83 0.67 13.78 -1.38
C ILE A 83 1.37 13.22 -2.63
N GLU A 84 2.65 13.49 -2.77
CA GLU A 84 3.47 13.02 -3.88
C GLU A 84 3.57 11.50 -3.89
N LYS A 85 3.73 10.90 -2.72
CA LYS A 85 3.77 9.43 -2.59
C LYS A 85 2.44 8.76 -2.91
N ALA A 86 1.30 9.33 -2.49
CA ALA A 86 -0.01 8.84 -2.86
C ALA A 86 -0.21 8.89 -4.38
N THR A 87 0.16 9.99 -5.01
CA THR A 87 0.03 10.21 -6.45
C THR A 87 0.91 9.23 -7.24
N THR A 88 2.18 9.14 -6.92
CA THR A 88 3.12 8.20 -7.57
C THR A 88 2.71 6.74 -7.32
N GLY A 89 2.29 6.42 -6.10
CA GLY A 89 1.84 5.08 -5.75
C GLY A 89 0.57 4.67 -6.51
N ALA A 90 -0.38 5.56 -6.70
CA ALA A 90 -1.58 5.29 -7.50
C ALA A 90 -1.22 4.98 -8.96
N VAL A 91 -0.31 5.76 -9.56
CA VAL A 91 0.21 5.50 -10.92
C VAL A 91 0.93 4.15 -10.98
N GLY A 92 1.80 3.84 -10.01
CA GLY A 92 2.50 2.57 -9.96
C GLY A 92 1.56 1.37 -9.87
N ARG A 93 0.50 1.45 -9.07
CA ARG A 93 -0.53 0.42 -8.98
C ARG A 93 -1.31 0.25 -10.29
N ALA A 94 -1.71 1.33 -10.93
CA ALA A 94 -2.41 1.28 -12.20
C ALA A 94 -1.54 0.65 -13.30
N LEU A 95 -0.25 1.01 -13.38
CA LEU A 95 0.70 0.41 -14.30
C LEU A 95 0.90 -1.09 -14.04
N ALA A 96 0.99 -1.50 -12.78
CA ALA A 96 1.10 -2.91 -12.40
C ALA A 96 -0.15 -3.71 -12.80
N LEU A 97 -1.35 -3.13 -12.69
CA LEU A 97 -2.60 -3.75 -13.18
C LEU A 97 -2.61 -3.93 -14.71
N CYS A 98 -1.89 -3.07 -15.44
CA CYS A 98 -1.67 -3.25 -16.89
C CYS A 98 -0.54 -4.25 -17.22
N GLY A 99 0.12 -4.82 -16.22
CA GLY A 99 1.19 -5.81 -16.39
C GLY A 99 2.60 -5.23 -16.39
N TYR A 100 2.79 -3.93 -16.20
CA TYR A 100 4.10 -3.29 -16.19
C TYR A 100 4.82 -3.50 -14.85
N GLY A 101 5.60 -4.58 -14.78
CA GLY A 101 6.39 -4.95 -13.62
C GLY A 101 5.55 -5.42 -12.42
N ALA A 102 4.42 -6.07 -12.66
CA ALA A 102 3.51 -6.53 -11.61
C ALA A 102 4.22 -7.42 -10.56
N GLN A 103 5.10 -8.33 -11.00
CA GLN A 103 5.88 -9.19 -10.11
C GLN A 103 6.93 -8.45 -9.27
N PHE A 104 7.25 -7.21 -9.61
CA PHE A 104 8.24 -6.36 -8.93
C PHE A 104 7.59 -5.10 -8.34
N ALA A 105 6.28 -5.14 -8.09
CA ALA A 105 5.48 -4.00 -7.66
C ALA A 105 5.06 -4.17 -6.19
N PRO A 106 5.83 -3.63 -5.23
CA PRO A 106 5.45 -3.70 -3.81
C PRO A 106 4.17 -2.92 -3.52
N GLU A 107 3.71 -2.06 -4.43
CA GLU A 107 2.44 -1.36 -4.31
C GLU A 107 1.23 -2.32 -4.35
N LEU A 108 1.41 -3.53 -4.89
CA LEU A 108 0.42 -4.60 -4.85
C LEU A 108 0.64 -5.54 -3.65
N ASP A 109 1.79 -5.43 -2.98
CA ASP A 109 2.08 -6.17 -1.75
C ASP A 109 1.51 -5.38 -0.56
N GLU A 110 0.53 -5.96 0.10
CA GLU A 110 -0.09 -5.35 1.29
C GLU A 110 0.63 -5.77 2.59
N GLY A 111 1.84 -6.30 2.48
CA GLY A 111 2.65 -6.77 3.60
C GLY A 111 2.01 -7.96 4.30
N GLU A 112 1.89 -7.91 5.63
CA GLU A 112 1.25 -8.97 6.42
C GLU A 112 -0.28 -9.07 6.21
N ARG A 113 -0.85 -8.14 5.45
CA ARG A 113 -2.29 -8.07 5.15
C ARG A 113 -2.53 -8.45 3.69
N ILE A 114 -2.32 -9.71 3.37
CA ILE A 114 -2.62 -10.25 2.04
C ILE A 114 -4.14 -10.41 1.93
N VAL A 115 -4.77 -9.65 1.04
CA VAL A 115 -6.24 -9.59 0.88
C VAL A 115 -6.82 -10.95 0.48
N ASP A 116 -6.10 -11.72 -0.30
CA ASP A 116 -6.49 -13.04 -0.80
C ASP A 116 -5.91 -14.21 0.00
N ALA A 117 -5.15 -13.92 1.06
CA ALA A 117 -4.73 -14.97 2.00
C ALA A 117 -5.88 -15.34 2.96
N PRO A 118 -5.94 -16.62 3.39
CA PRO A 118 -6.86 -17.00 4.45
C PRO A 118 -6.63 -16.11 5.68
N SER A 119 -7.70 -15.47 6.18
CA SER A 119 -7.62 -14.67 7.39
C SER A 119 -7.20 -15.57 8.54
N THR A 120 -5.93 -15.49 8.97
CA THR A 120 -5.58 -16.00 10.29
C THR A 120 -6.35 -15.20 11.33
N PRO A 121 -7.07 -15.86 12.25
CA PRO A 121 -7.72 -15.13 13.32
C PRO A 121 -6.65 -14.30 14.03
N LYS A 122 -6.83 -12.98 14.11
CA LYS A 122 -6.00 -12.14 14.97
C LYS A 122 -5.97 -12.82 16.33
N ALA A 123 -4.77 -13.09 16.85
CA ALA A 123 -4.59 -13.57 18.20
C ALA A 123 -5.53 -12.83 19.14
N ALA A 124 -6.32 -13.60 19.88
CA ALA A 124 -7.33 -13.06 20.78
C ALA A 124 -6.78 -11.88 21.57
N PHE A 125 -7.58 -10.83 21.71
CA PHE A 125 -7.29 -9.70 22.59
C PHE A 125 -6.64 -10.21 23.89
N PRO A 126 -5.60 -9.54 24.40
CA PRO A 126 -5.00 -9.94 25.65
C PRO A 126 -6.13 -10.10 26.67
N LYS A 127 -6.22 -11.30 27.25
CA LYS A 127 -7.19 -11.56 28.31
C LYS A 127 -6.93 -10.50 29.37
N VAL A 128 -7.90 -9.63 29.56
CA VAL A 128 -7.93 -8.75 30.73
C VAL A 128 -7.91 -9.69 31.92
N HIS A 129 -6.80 -9.73 32.64
CA HIS A 129 -6.76 -10.44 33.91
C HIS A 129 -7.82 -9.80 34.80
N PRO A 130 -8.74 -10.57 35.37
CA PRO A 130 -9.66 -10.00 36.35
C PRO A 130 -8.81 -9.40 37.47
N GLU A 131 -9.06 -8.15 37.80
CA GLU A 131 -8.47 -7.53 38.97
C GLU A 131 -8.66 -8.46 40.19
N PRO A 132 -7.64 -8.59 41.06
CA PRO A 132 -7.81 -9.36 42.28
C PRO A 132 -8.92 -8.70 43.10
N GLN A 133 -10.02 -9.42 43.28
CA GLN A 133 -11.08 -8.99 44.19
C GLN A 133 -10.46 -8.79 45.54
N LEU A 134 -10.38 -7.56 46.00
CA LEU A 134 -10.12 -7.21 47.38
C LEU A 134 -11.17 -7.91 48.23
N ARG A 135 -10.78 -9.01 48.89
CA ARG A 135 -11.60 -9.60 49.98
C ARG A 135 -11.81 -8.53 51.02
N SER A 136 -13.02 -8.00 51.10
CA SER A 136 -13.43 -7.21 52.24
C SER A 136 -13.41 -8.12 53.47
N GLN A 137 -12.38 -7.95 54.30
CA GLN A 137 -12.39 -8.52 55.62
C GLN A 137 -13.37 -7.68 56.46
N ASN A 138 -14.62 -8.12 56.49
CA ASN A 138 -15.57 -7.66 57.51
C ASN A 138 -15.10 -8.25 58.85
N VAL A 139 -14.27 -7.53 59.58
CA VAL A 139 -13.99 -7.78 60.97
C VAL A 139 -15.06 -7.00 61.78
N PHE A 140 -16.11 -7.68 62.19
CA PHE A 140 -17.01 -7.14 63.19
C PHE A 140 -16.32 -7.24 64.55
N PRO A 141 -16.19 -6.16 65.33
CA PRO A 141 -15.72 -6.27 66.70
C PRO A 141 -16.80 -6.97 67.54
N LYS A 142 -16.43 -8.08 68.18
CA LYS A 142 -17.25 -8.68 69.22
C LYS A 142 -17.42 -7.69 70.37
N ALA A 143 -18.66 -7.35 70.66
CA ALA A 143 -18.98 -6.62 71.86
C ALA A 143 -18.58 -7.43 73.12
N ALA A 144 -17.69 -6.86 73.93
CA ALA A 144 -17.40 -7.37 75.27
C ALA A 144 -18.49 -6.99 76.18
N ARG A 145 -18.99 -7.96 77.00
CA ARG A 145 -19.83 -7.74 78.16
C ARG A 145 -18.95 -7.34 79.35
#